data_8a86fe9589c56b1b5d3c06d372044dcb
#
_entry.id   8a86fe9589c56b1b5d3c06d372044dcb
#
_cell.length_a   1.000
_cell.length_b   1.000
_cell.length_c   1.000
_cell.angle_alpha   90.00
_cell.angle_beta   90.00
_cell.angle_gamma   90.00
#
_symmetry.space_group_name_H-M   'P 1'
#
loop_
_entity.id
_entity.type
_entity.pdbx_description
1 polymer ?
#
loop_
_entity_poly.entity_id
_entity_poly.type
_entity_poly.pdbx_seq_one_letter_code
_entity_poly.pdbx_strand_id
1 'polypeptide(L)'
;MGKIKAKWVSDKDWENIKKTIPTVCVDIIPFRNLQKSEKTLNLEIGLILRLAPLIKKWCFIGGRILKDETVYDAIHRQLRATLGINIKYSLEKDPQPVYVAQYFAKKTSYYGFDPRQHAVGLTYFLNIEGEAKPSGEALDFRWFNGNKMPLPTEFGFKQDRILTKILKLI
;
A
#
# COMPACT_ATOMS: atom_id res chain seq x y z
N MET A 1 10.30 9.62 28.31
CA MET A 1 9.08 9.56 27.49
C MET A 1 8.89 8.08 27.11
N GLY A 2 7.84 7.41 27.63
CA GLY A 2 7.60 5.99 27.35
C GLY A 2 7.30 5.76 25.87
N LYS A 3 7.87 4.71 25.27
CA LYS A 3 7.53 4.30 23.91
C LYS A 3 6.04 3.94 23.85
N ILE A 4 5.28 4.64 23.03
CA ILE A 4 3.90 4.27 22.70
C ILE A 4 3.96 2.89 22.04
N LYS A 5 3.23 1.91 22.59
CA LYS A 5 3.25 0.54 22.09
C LYS A 5 1.97 0.29 21.28
N ALA A 6 2.13 0.09 19.97
CA ALA A 6 1.03 -0.26 19.08
C ALA A 6 0.25 -1.50 19.57
N LYS A 7 -1.08 -1.45 19.47
CA LYS A 7 -1.96 -2.51 19.98
C LYS A 7 -2.86 -3.08 18.90
N TRP A 8 -2.93 -4.39 18.84
CA TRP A 8 -3.94 -5.12 18.08
C TRP A 8 -5.23 -5.23 18.90
N VAL A 9 -6.36 -5.04 18.25
CA VAL A 9 -7.69 -5.32 18.83
C VAL A 9 -8.08 -6.76 18.53
N SER A 10 -9.02 -7.32 19.31
CA SER A 10 -9.57 -8.65 19.06
C SER A 10 -10.25 -8.71 17.66
N ASP A 11 -10.34 -9.91 17.07
CA ASP A 11 -11.01 -10.09 15.79
C ASP A 11 -12.48 -9.63 15.84
N LYS A 12 -13.17 -9.88 16.96
CA LYS A 12 -14.56 -9.44 17.17
C LYS A 12 -14.67 -7.92 17.17
N ASP A 13 -13.80 -7.23 17.88
CA ASP A 13 -13.79 -5.76 17.93
C ASP A 13 -13.43 -5.19 16.57
N TRP A 14 -12.48 -5.83 15.87
CA TRP A 14 -12.11 -5.44 14.52
C TRP A 14 -13.27 -5.54 13.53
N GLU A 15 -14.05 -6.62 13.58
CA GLU A 15 -15.26 -6.77 12.75
C GLU A 15 -16.31 -5.67 13.04
N ASN A 16 -16.47 -5.27 14.29
CA ASN A 16 -17.36 -4.18 14.67
C ASN A 16 -16.86 -2.82 14.18
N ILE A 17 -15.56 -2.55 14.35
CA ILE A 17 -14.91 -1.30 13.87
C ILE A 17 -15.11 -1.14 12.37
N LYS A 18 -14.81 -2.16 11.57
CA LYS A 18 -14.96 -2.11 10.11
C LYS A 18 -16.38 -1.80 9.63
N LYS A 19 -17.38 -2.18 10.41
CA LYS A 19 -18.82 -1.92 10.11
C LYS A 19 -19.24 -0.52 10.52
N THR A 20 -18.58 0.09 11.47
CA THR A 20 -19.06 1.30 12.15
C THR A 20 -18.36 2.56 11.66
N ILE A 21 -17.05 2.49 11.41
CA ILE A 21 -16.24 3.65 11.03
C ILE A 21 -15.29 3.32 9.87
N PRO A 22 -14.88 4.30 9.06
CA PRO A 22 -13.79 4.12 8.09
C PRO A 22 -12.50 3.77 8.80
N THR A 23 -11.75 2.83 8.23
CA THR A 23 -10.42 2.47 8.76
C THR A 23 -9.33 3.26 8.05
N VAL A 24 -8.32 3.72 8.80
CA VAL A 24 -7.16 4.39 8.24
C VAL A 24 -6.06 3.36 7.98
N CYS A 25 -5.53 3.37 6.77
CA CYS A 25 -4.47 2.47 6.31
C CYS A 25 -3.30 3.28 5.74
N VAL A 26 -2.11 2.69 5.74
CA VAL A 26 -1.02 3.10 4.85
C VAL A 26 -1.04 2.24 3.61
N ASP A 27 -0.86 2.86 2.45
CA ASP A 27 -0.64 2.21 1.17
C ASP A 27 0.75 2.63 0.67
N ILE A 28 1.62 1.67 0.36
CA ILE A 28 2.99 1.93 -0.03
C ILE A 28 3.20 1.40 -1.44
N ILE A 29 3.69 2.26 -2.31
CA ILE A 29 4.06 1.94 -3.69
C ILE A 29 5.58 2.05 -3.79
N PRO A 30 6.31 0.94 -3.74
CA PRO A 30 7.72 0.91 -4.03
C PRO A 30 7.99 1.37 -5.46
N PHE A 31 9.02 2.18 -5.63
CA PHE A 31 9.55 2.49 -6.95
C PHE A 31 11.07 2.44 -6.99
N ARG A 32 11.64 2.36 -8.19
CA ARG A 32 13.07 2.54 -8.49
C ARG A 32 13.24 3.06 -9.90
N ASN A 33 14.47 3.49 -10.23
CA ASN A 33 14.83 3.98 -11.56
C ASN A 33 14.02 5.20 -12.03
N LEU A 34 13.58 6.07 -11.08
CA LEU A 34 12.94 7.32 -11.44
C LEU A 34 13.99 8.31 -11.98
N GLN A 35 14.11 8.44 -13.29
CA GLN A 35 14.96 9.46 -13.94
C GLN A 35 14.11 10.70 -14.24
N LYS A 36 14.52 11.85 -13.68
CA LYS A 36 13.81 13.14 -13.85
C LYS A 36 13.76 13.68 -15.28
N SER A 37 14.63 13.20 -16.17
CA SER A 37 14.75 13.70 -17.55
C SER A 37 13.89 12.97 -18.59
N GLU A 38 13.49 11.73 -18.31
CA GLU A 38 12.68 10.91 -19.20
C GLU A 38 11.42 10.48 -18.48
N LYS A 39 10.35 11.23 -18.71
CA LYS A 39 9.04 10.98 -18.09
C LYS A 39 8.64 9.52 -18.28
N THR A 40 8.66 8.74 -17.21
CA THR A 40 8.03 7.42 -17.02
C THR A 40 8.63 6.21 -17.73
N LEU A 41 9.45 6.33 -18.77
CA LEU A 41 9.95 5.18 -19.55
C LEU A 41 10.79 4.17 -18.73
N ASN A 42 11.54 4.63 -17.73
CA ASN A 42 12.40 3.78 -16.90
C ASN A 42 11.92 3.59 -15.46
N LEU A 43 10.75 4.15 -15.11
CA LEU A 43 10.16 3.97 -13.78
C LEU A 43 9.70 2.52 -13.61
N GLU A 44 10.21 1.86 -12.58
CA GLU A 44 9.74 0.55 -12.15
C GLU A 44 8.94 0.69 -10.85
N ILE A 45 7.79 0.06 -10.82
CA ILE A 45 6.84 0.06 -9.70
C ILE A 45 6.77 -1.34 -9.10
N GLY A 46 6.97 -1.44 -7.79
CA GLY A 46 6.86 -2.67 -7.04
C GLY A 46 5.43 -2.96 -6.63
N LEU A 47 4.96 -4.17 -6.92
CA LEU A 47 3.65 -4.65 -6.47
C LEU A 47 3.80 -6.02 -5.83
N ILE A 48 2.94 -6.32 -4.87
CA ILE A 48 2.80 -7.65 -4.29
C ILE A 48 1.64 -8.41 -4.90
N LEU A 49 1.81 -9.69 -5.11
CA LEU A 49 0.71 -10.61 -5.42
C LEU A 49 0.12 -11.11 -4.09
N ARG A 50 -1.17 -10.89 -3.86
CA ARG A 50 -1.86 -11.37 -2.66
C ARG A 50 -3.30 -11.78 -2.96
N LEU A 51 -3.98 -12.42 -1.99
CA LEU A 51 -5.43 -12.63 -2.06
C LEU A 51 -6.16 -11.31 -1.80
N ALA A 52 -6.96 -10.84 -2.77
CA ALA A 52 -7.65 -9.55 -2.72
C ALA A 52 -9.11 -9.61 -3.23
N PRO A 53 -10.06 -9.91 -2.39
CA PRO A 53 -9.98 -10.64 -1.11
C PRO A 53 -9.89 -12.15 -1.25
N LEU A 54 -10.39 -12.74 -2.35
CA LEU A 54 -10.47 -14.21 -2.53
C LEU A 54 -9.62 -14.75 -3.68
N ILE A 55 -9.22 -13.89 -4.62
CA ILE A 55 -8.42 -14.24 -5.80
C ILE A 55 -7.09 -13.50 -5.77
N LYS A 56 -6.07 -14.11 -6.35
CA LYS A 56 -4.73 -13.51 -6.45
C LYS A 56 -4.77 -12.27 -7.32
N LYS A 57 -4.30 -11.13 -6.78
CA LYS A 57 -4.23 -9.83 -7.46
C LYS A 57 -2.95 -9.10 -7.09
N TRP A 58 -2.49 -8.27 -8.00
CA TRP A 58 -1.40 -7.32 -7.75
C TRP A 58 -1.92 -6.15 -6.94
N CYS A 59 -1.24 -5.83 -5.85
CA CYS A 59 -1.66 -4.81 -4.90
C CYS A 59 -0.47 -3.95 -4.45
N PHE A 60 -0.79 -2.78 -3.92
CA PHE A 60 0.15 -2.01 -3.09
C PHE A 60 0.46 -2.78 -1.81
N ILE A 61 1.60 -2.47 -1.20
CA ILE A 61 1.91 -2.92 0.14
C ILE A 61 1.13 -2.05 1.10
N GLY A 62 0.44 -2.62 2.07
CA GLY A 62 -0.27 -1.77 3.01
C GLY A 62 -1.13 -2.53 4.01
N GLY A 63 -1.71 -1.77 4.89
CA GLY A 63 -2.61 -2.26 5.92
C GLY A 63 -2.97 -1.19 6.92
N ARG A 64 -3.85 -1.53 7.84
CA ARG A 64 -4.35 -0.60 8.84
C ARG A 64 -3.23 -0.05 9.74
N ILE A 65 -3.37 1.19 10.15
CA ILE A 65 -2.60 1.78 11.25
C ILE A 65 -3.18 1.23 12.55
N LEU A 66 -2.32 0.78 13.44
CA LEU A 66 -2.73 0.24 14.73
C LEU A 66 -2.98 1.37 15.73
N LYS A 67 -3.77 1.09 16.77
CA LYS A 67 -3.92 2.04 17.88
C LYS A 67 -2.55 2.35 18.48
N ASP A 68 -2.29 3.62 18.73
CA ASP A 68 -1.03 4.13 19.28
C ASP A 68 0.20 3.88 18.39
N GLU A 69 0.01 3.67 17.09
CA GLU A 69 1.06 3.55 16.10
C GLU A 69 1.17 4.85 15.27
N THR A 70 2.38 5.33 15.07
CA THR A 70 2.60 6.45 14.14
C THR A 70 2.50 5.97 12.69
N VAL A 71 2.23 6.89 11.77
CA VAL A 71 2.26 6.59 10.33
C VAL A 71 3.65 6.06 9.91
N TYR A 72 4.70 6.66 10.46
CA TYR A 72 6.09 6.23 10.25
C TYR A 72 6.29 4.77 10.66
N ASP A 73 5.86 4.38 11.86
CA ASP A 73 5.99 3.00 12.35
C ASP A 73 5.12 2.02 11.55
N ALA A 74 3.92 2.44 11.14
CA ALA A 74 3.04 1.64 10.30
C ALA A 74 3.68 1.31 8.94
N ILE A 75 4.30 2.29 8.27
CA ILE A 75 5.03 2.09 7.02
C ILE A 75 6.19 1.10 7.23
N HIS A 76 7.02 1.33 8.25
CA HIS A 76 8.13 0.43 8.57
C HIS A 76 7.66 -1.00 8.87
N ARG A 77 6.60 -1.16 9.65
CA ARG A 77 6.02 -2.47 9.98
C ARG A 77 5.53 -3.18 8.73
N GLN A 78 4.77 -2.49 7.88
CA GLN A 78 4.24 -3.08 6.65
C GLN A 78 5.35 -3.50 5.68
N LEU A 79 6.33 -2.66 5.45
CA LEU A 79 7.46 -2.99 4.57
C LEU A 79 8.25 -4.19 5.09
N ARG A 80 8.59 -4.21 6.39
CA ARG A 80 9.36 -5.32 6.98
C ARG A 80 8.57 -6.64 6.98
N ALA A 81 7.28 -6.58 7.30
CA ALA A 81 6.42 -7.76 7.32
C ALA A 81 6.18 -8.34 5.91
N THR A 82 6.25 -7.51 4.88
CA THR A 82 5.89 -7.88 3.50
C THR A 82 7.11 -8.17 2.62
N LEU A 83 8.18 -7.38 2.73
CA LEU A 83 9.37 -7.48 1.88
C LEU A 83 10.64 -7.93 2.64
N GLY A 84 10.55 -8.11 3.95
CA GLY A 84 11.68 -8.50 4.78
C GLY A 84 12.57 -7.32 5.20
N ILE A 85 13.75 -7.64 5.76
CA ILE A 85 14.64 -6.66 6.39
C ILE A 85 15.79 -6.19 5.47
N ASN A 86 15.95 -6.82 4.31
CA ASN A 86 17.08 -6.54 3.40
C ASN A 86 16.83 -5.38 2.43
N ILE A 87 15.69 -4.72 2.56
CA ILE A 87 15.36 -3.52 1.78
C ILE A 87 15.89 -2.27 2.49
N LYS A 88 16.29 -1.27 1.69
CA LYS A 88 16.72 0.05 2.13
C LYS A 88 15.81 1.11 1.54
N TYR A 89 15.45 2.11 2.32
CA TYR A 89 14.64 3.25 1.90
C TYR A 89 14.85 4.41 2.88
N SER A 90 14.60 5.62 2.41
CA SER A 90 14.57 6.80 3.25
C SER A 90 13.12 7.18 3.54
N LEU A 91 12.83 7.47 4.79
CA LEU A 91 11.51 7.92 5.23
C LEU A 91 11.69 8.96 6.35
N GLU A 92 11.04 10.11 6.20
CA GLU A 92 11.01 11.14 7.24
C GLU A 92 10.13 10.70 8.41
N LYS A 93 10.39 11.25 9.61
CA LYS A 93 9.63 10.91 10.83
C LYS A 93 8.17 11.36 10.77
N ASP A 94 7.87 12.40 9.99
CA ASP A 94 6.51 12.89 9.75
C ASP A 94 6.20 12.83 8.24
N PRO A 95 6.02 11.60 7.68
CA PRO A 95 5.89 11.42 6.26
C PRO A 95 4.55 11.95 5.76
N GLN A 96 4.58 12.72 4.67
CA GLN A 96 3.36 13.20 4.03
C GLN A 96 2.93 12.28 2.90
N PRO A 97 1.65 11.90 2.81
CA PRO A 97 1.17 11.06 1.73
C PRO A 97 1.15 11.81 0.40
N VAL A 98 1.55 11.18 -0.68
CA VAL A 98 1.44 11.74 -2.03
C VAL A 98 0.00 11.74 -2.53
N TYR A 99 -0.85 10.89 -1.97
CA TYR A 99 -2.26 10.78 -2.32
C TYR A 99 -3.07 10.20 -1.15
N VAL A 100 -4.31 10.67 -0.99
CA VAL A 100 -5.28 10.08 -0.05
C VAL A 100 -6.29 9.26 -0.86
N ALA A 101 -6.14 7.95 -0.80
CA ALA A 101 -7.02 7.00 -1.46
C ALA A 101 -8.27 6.73 -0.63
N GLN A 102 -9.39 6.44 -1.29
CA GLN A 102 -10.61 6.01 -0.63
C GLN A 102 -11.08 4.69 -1.24
N TYR A 103 -11.44 3.75 -0.37
CA TYR A 103 -11.94 2.42 -0.75
C TYR A 103 -13.32 2.21 -0.14
N PHE A 104 -14.30 1.90 -0.96
CA PHE A 104 -15.67 1.69 -0.51
C PHE A 104 -16.08 0.23 -0.64
N ALA A 105 -16.95 -0.23 0.25
CA ALA A 105 -17.52 -1.57 0.19
C ALA A 105 -18.48 -1.76 -1.01
N LYS A 106 -19.00 -0.66 -1.57
CA LYS A 106 -19.77 -0.67 -2.82
C LYS A 106 -18.90 -0.22 -3.98
N LYS A 107 -19.03 -0.88 -5.13
CA LYS A 107 -18.30 -0.50 -6.34
C LYS A 107 -18.67 0.92 -6.78
N THR A 108 -17.66 1.71 -7.10
CA THR A 108 -17.81 3.05 -7.67
C THR A 108 -17.04 3.11 -9.00
N SER A 109 -17.34 4.12 -9.83
CA SER A 109 -16.60 4.36 -11.06
C SER A 109 -15.25 5.06 -10.84
N TYR A 110 -15.05 5.70 -9.70
CA TYR A 110 -13.94 6.64 -9.45
C TYR A 110 -12.98 6.20 -8.34
N TYR A 111 -13.49 5.64 -7.26
CA TYR A 111 -12.71 5.26 -6.08
C TYR A 111 -12.22 3.80 -6.13
N GLY A 112 -11.40 3.43 -5.17
CA GLY A 112 -11.04 2.05 -4.89
C GLY A 112 -12.24 1.24 -4.42
N PHE A 113 -12.06 -0.08 -4.37
CA PHE A 113 -13.11 -1.01 -3.95
C PHE A 113 -12.53 -2.04 -2.97
N ASP A 114 -13.00 -2.04 -1.74
CA ASP A 114 -12.74 -3.11 -0.76
C ASP A 114 -14.07 -3.63 -0.22
N PRO A 115 -14.51 -4.83 -0.62
CA PRO A 115 -15.82 -5.35 -0.20
C PRO A 115 -15.92 -5.62 1.31
N ARG A 116 -14.81 -5.58 2.03
CA ARG A 116 -14.74 -5.87 3.46
C ARG A 116 -15.01 -4.65 4.34
N GLN A 117 -14.79 -3.41 3.82
CA GLN A 117 -14.78 -2.21 4.65
C GLN A 117 -14.78 -0.91 3.84
N HIS A 118 -15.09 0.19 4.53
CA HIS A 118 -14.70 1.53 4.08
C HIS A 118 -13.30 1.84 4.63
N ALA A 119 -12.34 2.17 3.76
CA ALA A 119 -11.00 2.53 4.18
C ALA A 119 -10.52 3.84 3.53
N VAL A 120 -9.70 4.57 4.27
CA VAL A 120 -8.92 5.72 3.80
C VAL A 120 -7.46 5.32 3.81
N GLY A 121 -6.84 5.25 2.64
CA GLY A 121 -5.44 4.89 2.46
C GLY A 121 -4.57 6.15 2.32
N LEU A 122 -3.63 6.33 3.23
CA LEU A 122 -2.55 7.30 3.10
C LEU A 122 -1.49 6.67 2.20
N THR A 123 -1.37 7.17 0.96
CA THR A 123 -0.51 6.51 -0.05
C THR A 123 0.85 7.18 -0.12
N TYR A 124 1.89 6.35 -0.03
CA TYR A 124 3.30 6.75 -0.05
C TYR A 124 4.01 6.15 -1.26
N PHE A 125 4.77 6.98 -1.95
CA PHE A 125 5.59 6.58 -3.08
C PHE A 125 7.05 6.58 -2.63
N LEU A 126 7.66 5.41 -2.44
CA LEU A 126 8.95 5.26 -1.79
C LEU A 126 9.98 4.62 -2.71
N ASN A 127 11.15 5.27 -2.84
CA ASN A 127 12.30 4.64 -3.47
C ASN A 127 12.83 3.52 -2.58
N ILE A 128 12.86 2.30 -3.12
CA ILE A 128 13.30 1.12 -2.38
C ILE A 128 14.44 0.44 -3.14
N GLU A 129 15.51 0.16 -2.41
CA GLU A 129 16.69 -0.56 -2.86
C GLU A 129 16.86 -1.88 -2.09
N GLY A 130 17.66 -2.78 -2.63
CA GLY A 130 17.96 -4.07 -1.99
C GLY A 130 17.08 -5.20 -2.48
N GLU A 131 17.20 -6.34 -1.81
CA GLU A 131 16.51 -7.58 -2.18
C GLU A 131 15.21 -7.75 -1.37
N ALA A 132 14.09 -7.67 -2.06
CA ALA A 132 12.79 -7.94 -1.47
C ALA A 132 12.56 -9.45 -1.34
N LYS A 133 12.18 -9.89 -0.15
CA LYS A 133 11.78 -11.27 0.14
C LYS A 133 10.31 -11.29 0.54
N PRO A 134 9.38 -11.61 -0.39
CA PRO A 134 7.96 -11.63 -0.10
C PRO A 134 7.65 -12.53 1.10
N SER A 135 6.85 -12.03 2.03
CA SER A 135 6.43 -12.73 3.24
C SER A 135 5.06 -12.23 3.73
N GLY A 136 4.53 -12.88 4.77
CA GLY A 136 3.23 -12.52 5.32
C GLY A 136 2.10 -12.70 4.30
N GLU A 137 1.47 -11.60 3.93
CA GLU A 137 0.38 -11.62 2.95
C GLU A 137 0.85 -11.64 1.49
N ALA A 138 2.13 -11.35 1.22
CA ALA A 138 2.69 -11.34 -0.12
C ALA A 138 3.07 -12.76 -0.57
N LEU A 139 2.38 -13.24 -1.58
CA LEU A 139 2.68 -14.51 -2.26
C LEU A 139 3.83 -14.37 -3.26
N ASP A 140 4.02 -13.17 -3.81
CA ASP A 140 5.07 -12.79 -4.75
C ASP A 140 5.29 -11.27 -4.67
N PHE A 141 6.44 -10.81 -5.16
CA PHE A 141 6.76 -9.40 -5.36
C PHE A 141 7.44 -9.22 -6.70
N ARG A 142 6.98 -8.24 -7.49
CA ARG A 142 7.59 -7.94 -8.79
C ARG A 142 7.73 -6.45 -9.03
N TRP A 143 8.78 -6.12 -9.74
CA TRP A 143 8.97 -4.83 -10.36
C TRP A 143 8.32 -4.82 -11.74
N PHE A 144 7.45 -3.86 -11.99
CA PHE A 144 6.79 -3.64 -13.27
C PHE A 144 7.30 -2.35 -13.89
N ASN A 145 7.75 -2.41 -15.14
CA ASN A 145 8.05 -1.20 -15.89
C ASN A 145 6.76 -0.42 -16.15
N GLY A 146 6.79 0.91 -16.05
CA GLY A 146 5.63 1.77 -16.22
C GLY A 146 4.83 1.54 -17.51
N ASN A 147 5.48 1.05 -18.57
CA ASN A 147 4.85 0.72 -19.86
C ASN A 147 4.31 -0.72 -19.92
N LYS A 148 4.63 -1.58 -18.95
CA LYS A 148 4.23 -3.00 -18.89
C LYS A 148 3.61 -3.33 -17.53
N MET A 149 2.69 -2.48 -17.10
CA MET A 149 1.92 -2.69 -15.86
C MET A 149 0.92 -3.85 -16.04
N PRO A 150 0.52 -4.50 -14.94
CA PRO A 150 -0.59 -5.45 -14.98
C PRO A 150 -1.86 -4.80 -15.58
N LEU A 151 -2.72 -5.61 -16.18
CA LEU A 151 -4.01 -5.14 -16.67
C LEU A 151 -4.88 -4.62 -15.49
N PRO A 152 -5.80 -3.66 -15.71
CA PRO A 152 -6.70 -3.16 -14.65
C PRO A 152 -7.49 -4.26 -13.94
N THR A 153 -7.76 -5.37 -14.63
CA THR A 153 -8.44 -6.56 -14.08
C THR A 153 -7.56 -7.40 -13.16
N GLU A 154 -6.25 -7.24 -13.24
CA GLU A 154 -5.26 -7.96 -12.41
C GLU A 154 -4.93 -7.20 -11.12
N PHE A 155 -5.31 -5.92 -11.02
CA PHE A 155 -5.16 -5.17 -9.77
C PHE A 155 -6.23 -5.53 -8.74
N GLY A 156 -5.79 -5.67 -7.50
CA GLY A 156 -6.68 -5.74 -6.35
C GLY A 156 -7.24 -4.36 -5.99
N PHE A 157 -8.38 -4.35 -5.34
CA PHE A 157 -9.00 -3.16 -4.74
C PHE A 157 -9.21 -1.97 -5.68
N LYS A 158 -9.11 -2.18 -7.00
CA LYS A 158 -9.12 -1.12 -8.02
C LYS A 158 -7.99 -0.10 -7.84
N GLN A 159 -6.84 -0.57 -7.39
CA GLN A 159 -5.64 0.25 -7.17
C GLN A 159 -5.00 0.74 -8.48
N ASP A 160 -5.31 0.13 -9.62
CA ASP A 160 -5.00 0.66 -10.96
C ASP A 160 -5.43 2.12 -11.13
N ARG A 161 -6.63 2.47 -10.66
CA ARG A 161 -7.16 3.83 -10.73
C ARG A 161 -6.40 4.81 -9.83
N ILE A 162 -6.00 4.35 -8.66
CA ILE A 162 -5.24 5.14 -7.69
C ILE A 162 -3.84 5.39 -8.24
N LEU A 163 -3.18 4.34 -8.73
CA LEU A 163 -1.86 4.44 -9.35
C LEU A 163 -1.85 5.42 -10.52
N THR A 164 -2.85 5.34 -11.41
CA THR A 164 -2.99 6.27 -12.54
C THR A 164 -3.08 7.73 -12.09
N LYS A 165 -3.75 8.00 -10.97
CA LYS A 165 -3.85 9.37 -10.42
C LYS A 165 -2.52 9.83 -9.85
N ILE A 166 -1.82 8.97 -9.10
CA ILE A 166 -0.52 9.29 -8.51
C ILE A 166 0.52 9.57 -9.59
N LEU A 167 0.57 8.74 -10.65
CA LEU A 167 1.51 8.92 -11.75
C LEU A 167 1.31 10.23 -12.55
N LYS A 168 0.18 10.91 -12.37
CA LYS A 168 -0.06 12.24 -12.92
C LYS A 168 0.43 13.38 -12.02
N LEU A 169 0.74 13.07 -10.75
CA LEU A 169 1.18 14.07 -9.76
C LEU A 169 2.70 14.14 -9.64
N ILE A 170 3.42 13.14 -10.09
CA ILE A 170 4.87 13.01 -10.05
C ILE A 170 5.47 13.16 -11.45
#